data_b5f0162d57be309e925d3d81f1210f41
#
_entry.id   b5f0162d57be309e925d3d81f1210f41
#
_cell.length_a   1.000
_cell.length_b   1.000
_cell.length_c   1.000
_cell.angle_alpha   90.00
_cell.angle_beta   90.00
_cell.angle_gamma   90.00
#
_symmetry.space_group_name_H-M   'P 1'
#
loop_
_entity.id
_entity.type
_entity.pdbx_description
1 polymer ?
#
loop_
_entity_poly.entity_id
_entity_poly.type
_entity_poly.pdbx_seq_one_letter_code
_entity_poly.pdbx_strand_id
1 'polypeptide(L)'
;MALTREQAWDLLNEYNKGEFHLKHGQLGGDVMRWYANELGYGDEADFWETVGLLHDLDFEMYPDEHCIKSQEIMREKGLDERLIRATASHGYGLHFDGLPEPQHEMEKVLFATDELTGLIGAVALMRPSKSVDDLEVKSVKKKYKDKKFAAGCSREVIERGAEMLGWDLDTLIEQTILAMRASIHVE
;
A
#
# COMPACT_ATOMS: atom_id res chain seq x y z
N MET A 1 6.54 -18.92 8.44
CA MET A 1 7.19 -19.37 7.19
C MET A 1 7.24 -18.20 6.23
N ALA A 2 8.40 -17.95 5.63
CA ALA A 2 8.54 -16.91 4.61
C ALA A 2 7.99 -17.42 3.27
N LEU A 3 7.23 -16.57 2.57
CA LEU A 3 6.70 -16.89 1.25
C LEU A 3 7.69 -16.45 0.16
N THR A 4 7.79 -17.24 -0.91
CA THR A 4 8.36 -16.75 -2.15
C THR A 4 7.37 -15.78 -2.82
N ARG A 5 7.86 -14.97 -3.79
CA ARG A 5 6.98 -14.09 -4.57
C ARG A 5 5.86 -14.87 -5.26
N GLU A 6 6.17 -16.02 -5.84
CA GLU A 6 5.20 -16.88 -6.50
C GLU A 6 4.14 -17.39 -5.53
N GLN A 7 4.55 -17.87 -4.36
CA GLN A 7 3.61 -18.32 -3.32
C GLN A 7 2.71 -17.20 -2.82
N ALA A 8 3.26 -16.00 -2.64
CA ALA A 8 2.48 -14.83 -2.24
C ALA A 8 1.46 -14.43 -3.32
N TRP A 9 1.88 -14.47 -4.60
CA TRP A 9 1.00 -14.21 -5.74
C TRP A 9 -0.13 -15.24 -5.84
N ASP A 10 0.19 -16.51 -5.67
CA ASP A 10 -0.81 -17.58 -5.66
C ASP A 10 -1.82 -17.40 -4.53
N LEU A 11 -1.35 -17.04 -3.34
CA LEU A 11 -2.22 -16.77 -2.20
C LEU A 11 -3.14 -15.57 -2.48
N LEU A 12 -2.63 -14.49 -3.03
CA LEU A 12 -3.46 -13.34 -3.41
C LEU A 12 -4.56 -13.76 -4.40
N ASN A 13 -4.20 -14.55 -5.41
CA ASN A 13 -5.16 -15.05 -6.42
C ASN A 13 -6.18 -16.05 -5.88
N GLU A 14 -5.89 -16.71 -4.79
CA GLU A 14 -6.86 -17.58 -4.11
C GLU A 14 -8.07 -16.78 -3.60
N TYR A 15 -7.84 -15.57 -3.11
CA TYR A 15 -8.87 -14.73 -2.48
C TYR A 15 -9.27 -13.49 -3.31
N ASN A 16 -8.60 -13.22 -4.42
CA ASN A 16 -8.87 -12.08 -5.28
C ASN A 16 -8.90 -12.48 -6.74
N LYS A 17 -9.96 -12.11 -7.45
CA LYS A 17 -10.18 -12.40 -8.87
C LYS A 17 -10.30 -11.13 -9.71
N GLY A 18 -10.70 -10.01 -9.08
CA GLY A 18 -10.88 -8.74 -9.74
C GLY A 18 -9.54 -8.11 -10.14
N GLU A 19 -9.47 -7.63 -11.37
CA GLU A 19 -8.27 -6.99 -11.92
C GLU A 19 -7.78 -5.84 -11.05
N PHE A 20 -8.69 -5.02 -10.55
CA PHE A 20 -8.37 -3.90 -9.65
C PHE A 20 -7.63 -4.36 -8.39
N HIS A 21 -8.14 -5.39 -7.72
CA HIS A 21 -7.52 -5.89 -6.48
C HIS A 21 -6.15 -6.52 -6.73
N LEU A 22 -6.00 -7.26 -7.83
CA LEU A 22 -4.74 -7.88 -8.20
C LEU A 22 -3.69 -6.83 -8.55
N LYS A 23 -4.04 -5.81 -9.33
CA LYS A 23 -3.13 -4.71 -9.66
C LYS A 23 -2.75 -3.87 -8.45
N HIS A 24 -3.71 -3.58 -7.57
CA HIS A 24 -3.45 -2.86 -6.33
C HIS A 24 -2.45 -3.62 -5.43
N GLY A 25 -2.59 -4.93 -5.33
CA GLY A 25 -1.62 -5.77 -4.62
C GLY A 25 -0.23 -5.72 -5.27
N GLN A 26 -0.15 -5.87 -6.58
CA GLN A 26 1.13 -5.80 -7.31
C GLN A 26 1.80 -4.43 -7.16
N LEU A 27 1.06 -3.35 -7.34
CA LEU A 27 1.57 -2.00 -7.14
C LEU A 27 2.05 -1.80 -5.69
N GLY A 28 1.26 -2.24 -4.72
CA GLY A 28 1.63 -2.18 -3.30
C GLY A 28 2.94 -2.91 -3.03
N GLY A 29 3.11 -4.10 -3.61
CA GLY A 29 4.35 -4.86 -3.50
C GLY A 29 5.55 -4.12 -4.10
N ASP A 30 5.40 -3.58 -5.31
CA ASP A 30 6.47 -2.85 -5.99
C ASP A 30 6.87 -1.57 -5.23
N VAL A 31 5.89 -0.82 -4.74
CA VAL A 31 6.12 0.40 -3.94
C VAL A 31 6.85 0.06 -2.64
N MET A 32 6.42 -0.98 -1.94
CA MET A 32 7.07 -1.40 -0.70
C MET A 32 8.51 -1.88 -0.93
N ARG A 33 8.76 -2.63 -1.99
CA ARG A 33 10.13 -3.03 -2.37
C ARG A 33 11.01 -1.81 -2.64
N TRP A 34 10.50 -0.84 -3.40
CA TRP A 34 11.24 0.39 -3.68
C TRP A 34 11.62 1.13 -2.39
N TYR A 35 10.67 1.29 -1.48
CA TYR A 35 10.93 1.95 -0.20
C TYR A 35 11.92 1.17 0.67
N ALA A 36 11.85 -0.16 0.68
CA ALA A 36 12.83 -0.97 1.41
C ALA A 36 14.25 -0.67 0.95
N ASN A 37 14.48 -0.63 -0.36
CA ASN A 37 15.79 -0.30 -0.92
C ASN A 37 16.21 1.14 -0.62
N GLU A 38 15.29 2.09 -0.73
CA GLU A 38 15.56 3.53 -0.51
C GLU A 38 15.88 3.84 0.94
N LEU A 39 15.21 3.18 1.88
CA LEU A 39 15.31 3.45 3.31
C LEU A 39 16.38 2.62 4.03
N GLY A 40 17.17 1.83 3.30
CA GLY A 40 18.26 1.04 3.88
C GLY A 40 17.87 -0.36 4.36
N TYR A 41 16.72 -0.86 3.93
CA TYR A 41 16.23 -2.21 4.24
C TYR A 41 16.31 -3.17 3.05
N GLY A 42 17.30 -2.97 2.18
CA GLY A 42 17.44 -3.78 0.96
C GLY A 42 17.50 -5.30 1.20
N ASP A 43 18.08 -5.73 2.32
CA ASP A 43 18.12 -7.14 2.72
C ASP A 43 16.74 -7.71 3.05
N GLU A 44 15.75 -6.86 3.32
CA GLU A 44 14.38 -7.24 3.62
C GLU A 44 13.40 -6.87 2.48
N ALA A 45 13.89 -6.46 1.32
CA ALA A 45 13.06 -5.98 0.22
C ALA A 45 12.02 -7.02 -0.23
N ASP A 46 12.35 -8.29 -0.24
CA ASP A 46 11.42 -9.37 -0.56
C ASP A 46 10.28 -9.46 0.46
N PHE A 47 10.58 -9.28 1.74
CA PHE A 47 9.58 -9.28 2.80
C PHE A 47 8.66 -8.06 2.70
N TRP A 48 9.20 -6.87 2.47
CA TRP A 48 8.41 -5.66 2.25
C TRP A 48 7.49 -5.80 1.05
N GLU A 49 7.97 -6.40 -0.04
CA GLU A 49 7.14 -6.69 -1.21
C GLU A 49 5.97 -7.61 -0.88
N THR A 50 6.25 -8.69 -0.13
CA THR A 50 5.21 -9.63 0.31
C THR A 50 4.15 -8.93 1.16
N VAL A 51 4.55 -8.05 2.05
CA VAL A 51 3.62 -7.25 2.86
C VAL A 51 2.74 -6.37 1.97
N GLY A 52 3.33 -5.65 1.03
CA GLY A 52 2.60 -4.81 0.08
C GLY A 52 1.65 -5.61 -0.80
N LEU A 53 2.08 -6.77 -1.28
CA LEU A 53 1.27 -7.63 -2.13
C LEU A 53 0.03 -8.18 -1.40
N LEU A 54 0.15 -8.50 -0.13
CA LEU A 54 -0.88 -9.20 0.64
C LEU A 54 -1.68 -8.30 1.60
N HIS A 55 -1.43 -6.99 1.62
CA HIS A 55 -2.07 -6.12 2.62
C HIS A 55 -3.61 -6.10 2.51
N ASP A 56 -4.16 -6.25 1.31
CA ASP A 56 -5.60 -6.29 1.04
C ASP A 56 -6.11 -7.70 0.71
N LEU A 57 -5.45 -8.76 1.18
CA LEU A 57 -5.78 -10.15 0.87
C LEU A 57 -7.27 -10.47 1.01
N ASP A 58 -7.91 -9.91 2.03
CA ASP A 58 -9.29 -10.21 2.40
C ASP A 58 -10.33 -9.23 1.85
N PHE A 59 -9.89 -8.13 1.22
CA PHE A 59 -10.79 -7.01 0.93
C PHE A 59 -11.89 -7.37 -0.07
N GLU A 60 -11.58 -8.13 -1.12
CA GLU A 60 -12.56 -8.52 -2.14
C GLU A 60 -13.63 -9.47 -1.60
N MET A 61 -13.21 -10.52 -0.89
CA MET A 61 -14.13 -11.56 -0.40
C MET A 61 -14.77 -11.24 0.95
N TYR A 62 -14.08 -10.48 1.79
CA TYR A 62 -14.51 -10.20 3.17
C TYR A 62 -14.39 -8.71 3.51
N PRO A 63 -15.04 -7.81 2.74
CA PRO A 63 -14.90 -6.38 2.96
C PRO A 63 -15.34 -5.92 4.35
N ASP A 64 -16.31 -6.59 4.95
CA ASP A 64 -16.82 -6.28 6.29
C ASP A 64 -15.93 -6.78 7.43
N GLU A 65 -14.92 -7.59 7.10
CA GLU A 65 -13.93 -8.14 8.03
C GLU A 65 -12.50 -7.79 7.60
N HIS A 66 -12.35 -6.70 6.85
CA HIS A 66 -11.05 -6.27 6.32
C HIS A 66 -10.01 -6.07 7.43
N CYS A 67 -8.81 -6.57 7.22
CA CYS A 67 -7.68 -6.65 8.18
C CYS A 67 -7.90 -7.62 9.34
N ILE A 68 -9.09 -8.18 9.53
CA ILE A 68 -9.37 -9.22 10.53
C ILE A 68 -9.28 -10.58 9.88
N LYS A 69 -10.01 -10.78 8.78
CA LYS A 69 -10.05 -12.07 8.08
C LYS A 69 -8.71 -12.47 7.50
N SER A 70 -7.93 -11.51 7.01
CA SER A 70 -6.58 -11.77 6.51
C SER A 70 -5.67 -12.39 7.57
N GLN A 71 -5.80 -11.95 8.83
CA GLN A 71 -5.03 -12.53 9.94
C GLN A 71 -5.38 -14.00 10.17
N GLU A 72 -6.67 -14.33 10.15
CA GLU A 72 -7.14 -15.73 10.31
C GLU A 72 -6.60 -16.60 9.16
N ILE A 73 -6.78 -16.16 7.92
CA ILE A 73 -6.31 -16.87 6.73
C ILE A 73 -4.81 -17.15 6.81
N MET A 74 -4.03 -16.14 7.15
CA MET A 74 -2.58 -16.26 7.23
C MET A 74 -2.14 -17.20 8.35
N ARG A 75 -2.80 -17.16 9.52
CA ARG A 75 -2.51 -18.05 10.63
C ARG A 75 -2.85 -19.50 10.30
N GLU A 76 -3.97 -19.75 9.65
CA GLU A 76 -4.35 -21.09 9.20
C GLU A 76 -3.33 -21.68 8.22
N LYS A 77 -2.68 -20.84 7.43
CA LYS A 77 -1.61 -21.23 6.51
C LYS A 77 -0.23 -21.29 7.17
N GLY A 78 -0.12 -21.00 8.45
CA GLY A 78 1.14 -21.06 9.19
C GLY A 78 2.15 -19.99 8.82
N LEU A 79 1.69 -18.82 8.37
CA LEU A 79 2.55 -17.72 7.96
C LEU A 79 3.14 -16.97 9.16
N ASP A 80 4.19 -16.20 8.91
CA ASP A 80 4.93 -15.45 9.92
C ASP A 80 4.03 -14.38 10.58
N GLU A 81 4.00 -14.33 11.92
CA GLU A 81 3.26 -13.31 12.66
C GLU A 81 3.72 -11.89 12.34
N ARG A 82 4.96 -11.69 11.95
CA ARG A 82 5.47 -10.41 11.50
C ARG A 82 4.75 -9.94 10.22
N LEU A 83 4.52 -10.87 9.28
CA LEU A 83 3.74 -10.60 8.07
C LEU A 83 2.28 -10.27 8.41
N ILE A 84 1.68 -11.07 9.29
CA ILE A 84 0.29 -10.92 9.73
C ILE A 84 0.08 -9.54 10.38
N ARG A 85 0.98 -9.19 11.30
CA ARG A 85 0.94 -7.89 11.96
C ARG A 85 1.10 -6.73 10.98
N ALA A 86 2.11 -6.81 10.12
CA ALA A 86 2.43 -5.73 9.18
C ALA A 86 1.27 -5.44 8.24
N THR A 87 0.67 -6.47 7.65
CA THR A 87 -0.48 -6.31 6.76
C THR A 87 -1.70 -5.75 7.48
N ALA A 88 -2.00 -6.22 8.70
CA ALA A 88 -3.14 -5.73 9.48
C ALA A 88 -2.98 -4.29 9.96
N SER A 89 -1.75 -3.82 10.14
CA SER A 89 -1.47 -2.48 10.68
C SER A 89 -1.97 -1.34 9.79
N HIS A 90 -2.14 -1.57 8.47
CA HIS A 90 -2.65 -0.52 7.60
C HIS A 90 -4.12 -0.15 7.86
N GLY A 91 -4.85 -0.99 8.57
CA GLY A 91 -6.23 -0.73 8.98
C GLY A 91 -6.38 -0.04 10.33
N TYR A 92 -5.28 0.24 11.04
CA TYR A 92 -5.30 0.84 12.36
C TYR A 92 -6.11 2.13 12.42
N GLY A 93 -7.08 2.16 13.33
CA GLY A 93 -7.89 3.35 13.57
C GLY A 93 -8.91 3.69 12.48
N LEU A 94 -9.14 2.78 11.51
CA LEU A 94 -10.03 3.07 10.36
C LEU A 94 -11.41 2.44 10.49
N HIS A 95 -11.49 1.11 10.59
CA HIS A 95 -12.77 0.39 10.50
C HIS A 95 -13.07 -0.49 11.70
N PHE A 96 -12.05 -1.03 12.33
CA PHE A 96 -12.21 -1.97 13.43
C PHE A 96 -11.29 -1.61 14.59
N ASP A 97 -11.78 -1.83 15.82
CA ASP A 97 -10.97 -1.67 17.01
C ASP A 97 -10.00 -2.84 17.17
N GLY A 98 -8.87 -2.59 17.81
CA GLY A 98 -7.90 -3.64 18.17
C GLY A 98 -6.92 -4.03 17.08
N LEU A 99 -6.93 -3.36 15.91
CA LEU A 99 -5.88 -3.57 14.91
C LEU A 99 -4.54 -2.98 15.39
N PRO A 100 -3.41 -3.61 15.03
CA PRO A 100 -2.11 -3.16 15.52
C PRO A 100 -1.73 -1.79 14.99
N GLU A 101 -1.25 -0.94 15.88
CA GLU A 101 -0.70 0.37 15.51
C GLU A 101 0.62 0.19 14.74
N PRO A 102 0.83 0.90 13.63
CA PRO A 102 2.11 0.87 12.93
C PRO A 102 3.26 1.31 13.84
N GLN A 103 4.26 0.46 14.02
CA GLN A 103 5.43 0.71 14.87
C GLN A 103 6.73 0.63 14.09
N HIS A 104 6.88 -0.39 13.26
CA HIS A 104 8.03 -0.53 12.39
C HIS A 104 7.92 0.45 11.22
N GLU A 105 9.07 0.96 10.72
CA GLU A 105 9.08 1.88 9.57
C GLU A 105 8.35 1.31 8.35
N MET A 106 8.51 0.01 8.08
CA MET A 106 7.76 -0.70 7.04
C MET A 106 6.24 -0.54 7.19
N GLU A 107 5.72 -0.70 8.39
CA GLU A 107 4.30 -0.57 8.70
C GLU A 107 3.82 0.88 8.49
N LYS A 108 4.63 1.84 8.88
CA LYS A 108 4.35 3.28 8.68
C LYS A 108 4.35 3.66 7.20
N VAL A 109 5.28 3.11 6.42
CA VAL A 109 5.32 3.30 4.96
C VAL A 109 4.06 2.73 4.31
N LEU A 110 3.66 1.52 4.64
CA LEU A 110 2.44 0.91 4.12
C LEU A 110 1.22 1.77 4.45
N PHE A 111 1.08 2.19 5.70
CA PHE A 111 -0.02 3.05 6.16
C PHE A 111 -0.06 4.39 5.40
N ALA A 112 1.10 5.01 5.19
CA ALA A 112 1.21 6.30 4.52
C ALA A 112 0.96 6.24 3.01
N THR A 113 1.27 5.12 2.35
CA THR A 113 1.29 5.03 0.88
C THR A 113 0.08 4.32 0.28
N ASP A 114 -0.64 3.50 1.04
CA ASP A 114 -1.76 2.71 0.52
C ASP A 114 -2.81 3.59 -0.18
N GLU A 115 -3.37 4.57 0.52
CA GLU A 115 -4.34 5.51 -0.05
C GLU A 115 -3.69 6.47 -1.07
N LEU A 116 -2.44 6.86 -0.83
CA LEU A 116 -1.73 7.82 -1.66
C LEU A 116 -1.45 7.28 -3.06
N THR A 117 -1.14 5.99 -3.21
CA THR A 117 -0.94 5.39 -4.53
C THR A 117 -2.19 5.48 -5.39
N GLY A 118 -3.36 5.31 -4.80
CA GLY A 118 -4.65 5.48 -5.48
C GLY A 118 -4.87 6.92 -5.95
N LEU A 119 -4.56 7.89 -5.10
CA LEU A 119 -4.67 9.32 -5.45
C LEU A 119 -3.69 9.69 -6.57
N ILE A 120 -2.44 9.31 -6.46
CA ILE A 120 -1.41 9.59 -7.48
C ILE A 120 -1.80 8.94 -8.81
N GLY A 121 -2.26 7.69 -8.80
CA GLY A 121 -2.73 7.00 -9.99
C GLY A 121 -3.89 7.73 -10.67
N ALA A 122 -4.85 8.22 -9.88
CA ALA A 122 -5.98 8.98 -10.40
C ALA A 122 -5.53 10.32 -11.03
N VAL A 123 -4.56 11.01 -10.43
CA VAL A 123 -3.98 12.24 -11.01
C VAL A 123 -3.27 11.93 -12.32
N ALA A 124 -2.50 10.86 -12.37
CA ALA A 124 -1.78 10.46 -13.58
C ALA A 124 -2.75 10.21 -14.75
N LEU A 125 -3.87 9.53 -14.51
CA LEU A 125 -4.89 9.27 -15.53
C LEU A 125 -5.53 10.55 -16.11
N MET A 126 -5.52 11.65 -15.38
CA MET A 126 -6.02 12.96 -15.85
C MET A 126 -5.03 13.70 -16.73
N ARG A 127 -3.79 13.26 -16.80
CA ARG A 127 -2.77 13.88 -17.64
C ARG A 127 -2.88 13.37 -19.07
N PRO A 128 -2.43 14.16 -20.09
CA PRO A 128 -2.41 13.69 -21.47
C PRO A 128 -1.59 12.39 -21.66
N SER A 129 -0.48 12.25 -20.93
CA SER A 129 0.38 11.06 -20.95
C SER A 129 -0.26 9.84 -20.30
N LYS A 130 -1.20 10.04 -19.37
CA LYS A 130 -1.78 9.00 -18.51
C LYS A 130 -0.71 8.18 -17.79
N SER A 131 0.41 8.82 -17.44
CA SER A 131 1.58 8.19 -16.83
C SER A 131 2.06 8.97 -15.62
N VAL A 132 2.71 8.28 -14.68
CA VAL A 132 3.41 8.90 -13.55
C VAL A 132 4.78 9.44 -13.93
N ASP A 133 5.28 9.12 -15.12
CA ASP A 133 6.65 9.48 -15.54
C ASP A 133 6.87 10.98 -15.64
N ASP A 134 5.85 11.73 -16.02
CA ASP A 134 5.90 13.19 -16.14
C ASP A 134 5.14 13.91 -15.02
N LEU A 135 4.70 13.19 -14.00
CA LEU A 135 3.89 13.72 -12.91
C LEU A 135 4.75 14.48 -11.91
N GLU A 136 4.35 15.70 -11.58
CA GLU A 136 5.04 16.53 -10.59
C GLU A 136 4.25 16.61 -9.26
N VAL A 137 4.96 16.84 -8.17
CA VAL A 137 4.38 17.00 -6.82
C VAL A 137 3.29 18.06 -6.80
N LYS A 138 3.51 19.21 -7.44
CA LYS A 138 2.54 20.31 -7.47
C LYS A 138 1.20 19.92 -8.09
N SER A 139 1.21 19.06 -9.10
CA SER A 139 0.00 18.57 -9.75
C SER A 139 -0.80 17.65 -8.83
N VAL A 140 -0.10 16.77 -8.10
CA VAL A 140 -0.72 15.91 -7.08
C VAL A 140 -1.31 16.75 -5.94
N LYS A 141 -0.56 17.73 -5.43
CA LYS A 141 -1.02 18.61 -4.36
C LYS A 141 -2.27 19.41 -4.74
N LYS A 142 -2.34 19.89 -5.96
CA LYS A 142 -3.53 20.60 -6.45
C LYS A 142 -4.78 19.71 -6.37
N LYS A 143 -4.67 18.47 -6.82
CA LYS A 143 -5.77 17.50 -6.76
C LYS A 143 -6.02 16.99 -5.34
N TYR A 144 -4.97 16.87 -4.54
CA TYR A 144 -5.08 16.52 -3.11
C TYR A 144 -5.99 17.50 -2.35
N LYS A 145 -5.89 18.78 -2.64
CA LYS A 145 -6.73 19.83 -2.02
C LYS A 145 -8.18 19.81 -2.49
N ASP A 146 -8.45 19.22 -3.64
CA ASP A 146 -9.81 19.05 -4.15
C ASP A 146 -10.42 17.78 -3.51
N LYS A 147 -11.21 17.97 -2.47
CA LYS A 147 -11.81 16.88 -1.69
C LYS A 147 -12.78 15.99 -2.48
N LYS A 148 -13.27 16.47 -3.62
CA LYS A 148 -14.17 15.69 -4.50
C LYS A 148 -13.38 14.78 -5.44
N PHE A 149 -12.14 15.14 -5.74
CA PHE A 149 -11.28 14.34 -6.60
C PHE A 149 -10.75 13.11 -5.84
N ALA A 150 -10.92 11.93 -6.41
CA ALA A 150 -10.53 10.67 -5.77
C ALA A 150 -11.00 10.63 -4.30
N ALA A 151 -12.28 10.88 -4.07
CA ALA A 151 -12.85 11.04 -2.74
C ALA A 151 -12.73 9.77 -1.87
N GLY A 152 -12.57 8.60 -2.50
CA GLY A 152 -12.33 7.33 -1.81
C GLY A 152 -10.93 7.22 -1.18
N CYS A 153 -9.98 8.08 -1.59
CA CYS A 153 -8.64 8.12 -1.03
C CYS A 153 -8.62 9.06 0.18
N SER A 154 -8.48 8.50 1.37
CA SER A 154 -8.52 9.26 2.62
C SER A 154 -7.31 10.17 2.82
N ARG A 155 -7.53 11.49 2.77
CA ARG A 155 -6.49 12.49 3.04
C ARG A 155 -6.00 12.41 4.50
N GLU A 156 -6.91 12.14 5.42
CA GLU A 156 -6.58 11.98 6.84
C GLU A 156 -5.59 10.84 7.07
N VAL A 157 -5.79 9.70 6.43
CA VAL A 157 -4.88 8.55 6.52
C VAL A 157 -3.51 8.90 5.96
N ILE A 158 -3.46 9.57 4.81
CA ILE A 158 -2.21 10.02 4.18
C ILE A 158 -1.45 10.96 5.11
N GLU A 159 -2.12 11.94 5.69
CA GLU A 159 -1.52 12.90 6.62
C GLU A 159 -1.00 12.22 7.90
N ARG A 160 -1.78 11.31 8.47
CA ARG A 160 -1.37 10.53 9.64
C ARG A 160 -0.14 9.67 9.33
N GLY A 161 -0.10 9.05 8.15
CA GLY A 161 1.06 8.26 7.72
C GLY A 161 2.31 9.10 7.56
N ALA A 162 2.22 10.28 6.95
CA ALA A 162 3.33 11.23 6.85
C ALA A 162 3.84 11.64 8.24
N GLU A 163 2.92 11.93 9.15
CA GLU A 163 3.25 12.29 10.54
C GLU A 163 3.96 11.15 11.27
N MET A 164 3.50 9.90 11.11
CA MET A 164 4.15 8.72 11.69
C MET A 164 5.60 8.56 11.21
N LEU A 165 5.86 8.89 9.94
CA LEU A 165 7.19 8.84 9.34
C LEU A 165 8.06 10.05 9.70
N GLY A 166 7.46 11.12 10.19
CA GLY A 166 8.15 12.40 10.41
C GLY A 166 8.49 13.11 9.09
N TRP A 167 7.73 12.86 8.03
CA TRP A 167 7.90 13.48 6.71
C TRP A 167 6.83 14.53 6.46
N ASP A 168 7.19 15.59 5.73
CA ASP A 168 6.18 16.48 5.19
C ASP A 168 5.44 15.80 4.02
N LEU A 169 4.27 16.34 3.67
CA LEU A 169 3.44 15.78 2.62
C LEU A 169 4.13 15.79 1.26
N ASP A 170 4.89 16.85 0.96
CA ASP A 170 5.62 16.98 -0.31
C ASP A 170 6.65 15.87 -0.47
N THR A 171 7.41 15.57 0.57
CA THR A 171 8.38 14.48 0.59
C THR A 171 7.70 13.13 0.38
N LEU A 172 6.60 12.87 1.08
CA LEU A 172 5.85 11.62 0.92
C LEU A 172 5.32 11.46 -0.52
N ILE A 173 4.76 12.53 -1.09
CA ILE A 173 4.25 12.51 -2.47
C ILE A 173 5.40 12.28 -3.45
N GLU A 174 6.50 13.00 -3.31
CA GLU A 174 7.67 12.87 -4.20
C GLU A 174 8.24 11.45 -4.19
N GLN A 175 8.49 10.91 -3.00
CA GLN A 175 9.03 9.57 -2.84
C GLN A 175 8.07 8.51 -3.41
N THR A 176 6.78 8.66 -3.18
CA THR A 176 5.78 7.72 -3.69
C THR A 176 5.64 7.78 -5.20
N ILE A 177 5.74 8.96 -5.81
CA ILE A 177 5.81 9.09 -7.28
C ILE A 177 7.02 8.33 -7.83
N LEU A 178 8.20 8.48 -7.22
CA LEU A 178 9.41 7.77 -7.64
C LEU A 178 9.24 6.25 -7.49
N ALA A 179 8.65 5.79 -6.40
CA ALA A 179 8.35 4.37 -6.20
C ALA A 179 7.40 3.84 -7.29
N MET A 180 6.38 4.59 -7.64
CA MET A 180 5.41 4.21 -8.68
C MET A 180 6.03 4.20 -10.07
N ARG A 181 6.97 5.12 -10.37
CA ARG A 181 7.71 5.11 -11.65
C ARG A 181 8.54 3.84 -11.82
N ALA A 182 9.02 3.27 -10.73
CA ALA A 182 9.78 2.03 -10.75
C ALA A 182 8.89 0.77 -10.91
N SER A 183 7.58 0.91 -10.74
CA SER A 183 6.63 -0.20 -10.89
C SER A 183 6.21 -0.39 -12.35
N ILE A 184 6.07 -1.66 -12.76
CA ILE A 184 5.49 -2.02 -14.06
C ILE A 184 3.96 -2.20 -13.99
N HIS A 185 3.37 -2.05 -12.81
CA HIS A 185 1.96 -2.30 -12.54
C HIS A 185 1.13 -1.02 -12.32
N VAL A 186 1.70 0.14 -12.60
CA VAL A 186 0.99 1.42 -12.55
C VAL A 186 0.06 1.52 -13.76
N GLU A 187 -1.19 1.91 -13.55
CA GLU A 187 -2.16 2.21 -14.61
C GLU A 187 -2.14 3.67 -14.99
#